data_916c90e73bd1f1ee7b3866656d013828
#
_entry.id   916c90e73bd1f1ee7b3866656d013828
#
_cell.length_a   1.000
_cell.length_b   1.000
_cell.length_c   1.000
_cell.angle_alpha   90.00
_cell.angle_beta   90.00
_cell.angle_gamma   90.00
#
_symmetry.space_group_name_H-M   'P 1'
#
loop_
_entity.id
_entity.type
_entity.pdbx_description
1 polymer ?
#
loop_
_entity_poly.entity_id
_entity_poly.type
_entity_poly.pdbx_seq_one_letter_code
_entity_poly.pdbx_strand_id
1 'polypeptide(L)'
;MAKLGGQAGYGKGHYVENVTAATTLTTGDSGKVFTIDQDSSFAITLPKAADAGVGWHAKFIITDVGANSVTIIPHADEDTLVGMVVSAAGSEAGAQSAESGVDVIDFISGAQLGDFVELFCNGTFFFVSGMIHDSA
;
A
#
# COMPACT_ATOMS: atom_id res chain seq x y z
N MET A 1 -22.54 -14.81 22.21
CA MET A 1 -22.16 -14.40 21.92
C MET A 1 -21.73 -14.14 21.36
N ALA A 2 -21.56 -14.07 21.10
CA ALA A 2 -21.09 -13.77 20.60
C ALA A 2 -20.54 -13.48 20.19
N LYS A 3 -20.46 -13.51 19.93
CA LYS A 3 -19.99 -13.14 19.48
C LYS A 3 -20.14 -12.59 18.98
N LEU A 4 -20.43 -12.11 18.96
CA LEU A 4 -20.52 -11.45 18.54
C LEU A 4 -20.27 -11.18 17.98
N GLY A 5 -20.30 -11.11 17.91
CA GLY A 5 -19.93 -10.72 17.39
C GLY A 5 -19.58 -10.58 17.00
N GLY A 6 -19.47 -10.62 16.92
CA GLY A 6 -19.05 -10.35 16.49
C GLY A 6 -18.97 -10.23 16.12
N GLN A 7 -18.99 -10.28 16.17
CA GLN A 7 -18.96 -10.02 15.80
C GLN A 7 -19.28 -9.99 14.91
N ALA A 8 -19.82 -10.61 15.61
CA ALA A 8 -20.36 -11.07 14.46
C ALA A 8 -20.14 -10.33 13.17
N GLY A 9 -19.91 -10.69 12.18
CA GLY A 9 -19.69 -10.01 10.92
C GLY A 9 -19.50 -8.47 10.97
N TYR A 10 -19.67 -7.88 12.10
CA TYR A 10 -19.50 -6.46 12.22
C TYR A 10 -18.07 -6.08 11.87
N GLY A 11 -17.91 -5.00 11.17
CA GLY A 11 -16.61 -4.50 10.79
C GLY A 11 -15.96 -5.20 9.60
N LYS A 12 -16.48 -6.30 9.10
CA LYS A 12 -15.83 -7.01 7.99
C LYS A 12 -15.70 -6.15 6.75
N GLY A 13 -16.76 -5.44 6.35
CA GLY A 13 -16.72 -4.55 5.21
C GLY A 13 -15.99 -3.24 5.49
N HIS A 14 -15.70 -2.96 6.74
CA HIS A 14 -15.03 -1.72 7.12
C HIS A 14 -13.51 -1.80 6.99
N TYR A 15 -12.98 -2.98 6.80
CA TYR A 15 -11.54 -3.17 6.68
C TYR A 15 -11.05 -3.19 5.24
N VAL A 16 -11.95 -3.05 4.30
CA VAL A 16 -11.63 -2.99 2.88
C VAL A 16 -12.14 -1.67 2.31
N GLU A 17 -11.28 -0.95 1.64
CA GLU A 17 -11.63 0.31 1.00
C GLU A 17 -11.10 0.32 -0.42
N ASN A 18 -11.95 0.63 -1.39
CA ASN A 18 -11.55 0.75 -2.79
C ASN A 18 -11.05 2.16 -3.06
N VAL A 19 -9.86 2.28 -3.65
CA VAL A 19 -9.22 3.57 -3.94
C VAL A 19 -9.17 3.77 -5.44
N THR A 20 -9.79 4.84 -5.89
CA THR A 20 -9.90 5.21 -7.31
C THR A 20 -9.36 6.60 -7.61
N ALA A 21 -8.91 7.32 -6.60
CA ALA A 21 -8.44 8.70 -6.72
C ALA A 21 -7.44 9.02 -5.60
N ALA A 22 -6.75 10.14 -5.76
CA ALA A 22 -5.79 10.61 -4.76
C ALA A 22 -6.40 10.61 -3.35
N THR A 23 -5.70 10.00 -2.43
CA THR A 23 -6.17 9.78 -1.06
C THR A 23 -5.05 9.99 -0.08
N THR A 24 -5.34 10.67 1.03
CA THR A 24 -4.41 10.80 2.15
C THR A 24 -4.90 9.94 3.30
N LEU A 25 -4.07 9.00 3.70
CA LEU A 25 -4.40 8.08 4.79
C LEU A 25 -4.16 8.74 6.15
N THR A 26 -4.87 8.26 7.14
CA THR A 26 -4.82 8.76 8.51
C THR A 26 -4.45 7.65 9.49
N THR A 27 -4.28 8.01 10.74
CA THR A 27 -4.05 7.03 11.81
C THR A 27 -5.19 6.02 11.94
N GLY A 28 -6.41 6.44 11.62
CA GLY A 28 -7.60 5.58 11.68
C GLY A 28 -7.68 4.53 10.58
N ASP A 29 -6.80 4.60 9.58
CA ASP A 29 -6.77 3.65 8.47
C ASP A 29 -5.97 2.38 8.77
N SER A 30 -5.37 2.29 9.94
CA SER A 30 -4.62 1.09 10.34
C SER A 30 -5.49 -0.16 10.30
N GLY A 31 -4.94 -1.24 9.76
CA GLY A 31 -5.63 -2.52 9.66
C GLY A 31 -6.46 -2.69 8.39
N LYS A 32 -6.55 -1.68 7.55
CA LYS A 32 -7.32 -1.76 6.31
C LYS A 32 -6.57 -2.47 5.19
N VAL A 33 -7.35 -3.07 4.31
CA VAL A 33 -6.91 -3.49 2.99
C VAL A 33 -7.46 -2.49 1.97
N PHE A 34 -6.57 -1.88 1.23
CA PHE A 34 -6.93 -0.96 0.16
C PHE A 34 -6.87 -1.69 -1.17
N THR A 35 -8.02 -1.79 -1.83
CA THR A 35 -8.07 -2.30 -3.19
C THR A 35 -7.86 -1.14 -4.15
N ILE A 36 -7.02 -1.33 -5.14
CA ILE A 36 -6.62 -0.26 -6.05
C ILE A 36 -7.18 -0.53 -7.44
N ASP A 37 -7.78 0.52 -7.98
CA ASP A 37 -8.29 0.60 -9.34
C ASP A 37 -7.39 1.54 -10.13
N GLN A 38 -6.80 1.04 -11.21
CA GLN A 38 -5.85 1.79 -12.05
C GLN A 38 -6.50 2.52 -13.22
N ASP A 39 -7.76 2.89 -13.13
CA ASP A 39 -8.43 3.66 -14.20
C ASP A 39 -7.88 5.08 -14.35
N SER A 40 -7.21 5.59 -13.35
CA SER A 40 -6.51 6.88 -13.42
C SER A 40 -5.21 6.84 -12.63
N SER A 41 -4.31 7.79 -12.92
CA SER A 41 -3.07 7.93 -12.16
C SER A 41 -3.33 8.79 -10.93
N PHE A 42 -2.90 8.31 -9.77
CA PHE A 42 -3.02 9.06 -8.52
C PHE A 42 -1.99 8.59 -7.49
N ALA A 43 -1.90 9.35 -6.40
CA ALA A 43 -1.03 9.01 -5.29
C ALA A 43 -1.85 8.73 -4.04
N ILE A 44 -1.41 7.73 -3.28
CA ILE A 44 -1.89 7.45 -1.94
C ILE A 44 -0.81 7.95 -0.98
N THR A 45 -1.15 8.92 -0.17
CA THR A 45 -0.20 9.54 0.77
C THR A 45 -0.35 8.92 2.15
N LEU A 46 0.75 8.45 2.71
CA LEU A 46 0.77 7.87 4.05
C LEU A 46 0.68 8.95 5.13
N PRO A 47 0.22 8.62 6.33
CA PRO A 47 0.33 9.54 7.46
C PRO A 47 1.78 9.71 7.88
N LYS A 48 2.08 10.73 8.68
CA LYS A 48 3.41 10.83 9.30
C LYS A 48 3.68 9.59 10.13
N ALA A 49 4.90 9.07 10.05
CA ALA A 49 5.26 7.87 10.80
C ALA A 49 5.07 8.04 12.30
N ALA A 50 5.42 9.21 12.83
CA ALA A 50 5.24 9.51 14.25
C ALA A 50 3.76 9.53 14.66
N ASP A 51 2.88 10.04 13.80
CA ASP A 51 1.44 10.11 14.07
C ASP A 51 0.80 8.72 13.90
N ALA A 52 1.22 7.97 12.92
CA ALA A 52 0.75 6.60 12.71
C ALA A 52 1.07 5.72 13.92
N GLY A 53 2.28 5.85 14.44
CA GLY A 53 2.70 5.15 15.64
C GLY A 53 3.05 3.69 15.40
N VAL A 54 3.52 3.07 16.46
CA VAL A 54 3.93 1.66 16.43
C VAL A 54 2.73 0.75 16.19
N GLY A 55 2.84 -0.10 15.17
CA GLY A 55 1.80 -1.08 14.86
C GLY A 55 0.83 -0.66 13.77
N TRP A 56 0.88 0.58 13.29
CA TRP A 56 0.09 0.97 12.13
C TRP A 56 0.48 0.09 10.94
N HIS A 57 -0.50 -0.47 10.26
CA HIS A 57 -0.25 -1.36 9.12
C HIS A 57 -1.40 -1.27 8.12
N ALA A 58 -1.09 -1.57 6.87
CA ALA A 58 -2.07 -1.61 5.80
C ALA A 58 -1.58 -2.51 4.68
N LYS A 59 -2.50 -3.02 3.88
CA LYS A 59 -2.21 -3.77 2.68
C LYS A 59 -2.84 -3.06 1.49
N PHE A 60 -2.12 -3.03 0.39
CA PHE A 60 -2.56 -2.46 -0.88
C PHE A 60 -2.51 -3.54 -1.94
N ILE A 61 -3.59 -3.75 -2.67
CA ILE A 61 -3.67 -4.81 -3.66
C ILE A 61 -4.39 -4.30 -4.92
N ILE A 62 -3.84 -4.63 -6.08
CA ILE A 62 -4.46 -4.30 -7.35
C ILE A 62 -5.64 -5.24 -7.60
N THR A 63 -6.82 -4.68 -7.73
CA THR A 63 -8.06 -5.42 -8.00
C THR A 63 -8.71 -5.05 -9.32
N ASP A 64 -8.25 -3.97 -9.95
CA ASP A 64 -8.66 -3.57 -11.28
C ASP A 64 -7.46 -2.96 -12.00
N VAL A 65 -7.03 -3.58 -13.09
CA VAL A 65 -5.83 -3.15 -13.81
C VAL A 65 -6.19 -2.12 -14.88
N GLY A 66 -5.30 -1.17 -15.07
CA GLY A 66 -5.42 -0.13 -16.09
C GLY A 66 -4.04 0.26 -16.61
N ALA A 67 -4.01 1.22 -17.50
CA ALA A 67 -2.77 1.71 -18.10
C ALA A 67 -2.14 2.88 -17.31
N ASN A 68 -2.48 3.03 -16.05
CA ASN A 68 -2.08 4.17 -15.24
C ASN A 68 -1.23 3.73 -14.05
N SER A 69 -0.35 4.61 -13.60
CA SER A 69 0.45 4.38 -12.40
C SER A 69 -0.30 4.85 -11.15
N VAL A 70 -0.25 4.02 -10.12
CA VAL A 70 -0.70 4.41 -8.78
C VAL A 70 0.48 4.32 -7.84
N THR A 71 0.76 5.40 -7.15
CA THR A 71 1.92 5.48 -6.26
C THR A 71 1.49 5.54 -4.80
N ILE A 72 2.30 4.94 -3.92
CA ILE A 72 2.20 5.13 -2.48
C ILE A 72 3.42 5.96 -2.09
N ILE A 73 3.16 7.10 -1.47
CA ILE A 73 4.20 8.05 -1.08
C ILE A 73 4.11 8.35 0.42
N PRO A 74 5.24 8.65 1.06
CA PRO A 74 5.22 9.07 2.45
C PRO A 74 4.58 10.45 2.59
N HIS A 75 4.33 10.85 3.82
CA HIS A 75 3.90 12.22 4.10
C HIS A 75 4.98 13.20 3.60
N ALA A 76 4.56 14.38 3.14
CA ALA A 76 5.48 15.39 2.64
C ALA A 76 6.65 15.63 3.62
N ASP A 77 7.83 15.75 3.05
CA ASP A 77 9.08 15.99 3.79
C ASP A 77 9.55 14.81 4.67
N GLU A 78 8.97 13.63 4.51
CA GLU A 78 9.44 12.43 5.19
C GLU A 78 10.12 11.47 4.21
N ASP A 79 11.15 10.80 4.72
CA ASP A 79 11.89 9.73 4.04
C ASP A 79 11.78 8.49 4.93
N THR A 80 10.63 7.84 4.86
CA THR A 80 10.26 6.85 5.86
C THR A 80 9.99 5.46 5.32
N LEU A 81 9.99 5.26 4.00
CA LEU A 81 9.79 3.95 3.41
C LEU A 81 11.08 3.14 3.40
N VAL A 82 11.05 1.97 4.02
CA VAL A 82 12.21 1.07 4.11
C VAL A 82 11.75 -0.35 3.84
N GLY A 83 12.47 -1.06 3.00
CA GLY A 83 12.17 -2.46 2.77
C GLY A 83 12.34 -2.86 1.31
N MET A 84 11.65 -3.92 0.94
CA MET A 84 11.87 -4.53 -0.36
C MET A 84 10.55 -4.96 -0.99
N VAL A 85 10.38 -4.61 -2.25
CA VAL A 85 9.33 -5.12 -3.10
C VAL A 85 9.97 -5.98 -4.18
N VAL A 86 9.51 -7.21 -4.32
CA VAL A 86 9.98 -8.09 -5.38
C VAL A 86 9.23 -7.75 -6.66
N SER A 87 9.97 -7.46 -7.71
CA SER A 87 9.42 -7.19 -9.03
C SER A 87 9.73 -8.35 -9.96
N ALA A 88 8.74 -8.79 -10.68
CA ALA A 88 8.89 -9.79 -11.74
C ALA A 88 8.79 -9.06 -13.10
N ALA A 89 9.89 -8.50 -13.54
CA ALA A 89 9.95 -7.79 -14.82
C ALA A 89 10.51 -8.69 -15.89
N GLY A 90 9.67 -9.09 -16.80
CA GLY A 90 10.13 -9.81 -18.00
C GLY A 90 11.09 -10.95 -17.68
N SER A 91 12.29 -10.87 -18.22
CA SER A 91 13.34 -11.86 -17.97
C SER A 91 14.14 -11.62 -16.69
N GLU A 92 13.85 -10.55 -15.99
CA GLU A 92 14.61 -10.18 -14.79
C GLU A 92 13.66 -10.02 -13.62
N ALA A 93 13.73 -10.98 -12.72
CA ALA A 93 13.13 -10.83 -11.42
C ALA A 93 14.11 -10.08 -10.54
N GLY A 94 13.74 -8.91 -10.11
CA GLY A 94 14.59 -8.08 -9.25
C GLY A 94 13.88 -7.70 -7.97
N ALA A 95 14.64 -7.38 -6.97
CA ALA A 95 14.14 -6.78 -5.76
C ALA A 95 14.39 -5.28 -5.85
N GLN A 96 13.32 -4.51 -5.67
CA GLN A 96 13.45 -3.06 -5.52
C GLN A 96 13.48 -2.74 -4.04
N SER A 97 14.44 -1.95 -3.66
CA SER A 97 14.57 -1.48 -2.29
C SER A 97 13.96 -0.08 -2.19
N ALA A 98 13.02 0.06 -1.29
CA ALA A 98 12.64 1.38 -0.84
C ALA A 98 13.71 1.81 0.15
N GLU A 99 14.60 2.65 -0.29
CA GLU A 99 15.70 3.17 0.52
C GLU A 99 15.48 4.64 0.78
N SER A 100 16.24 5.15 1.74
CA SER A 100 16.33 6.57 1.98
C SER A 100 16.53 7.35 0.67
N GLY A 101 15.63 8.25 0.37
CA GLY A 101 15.65 9.04 -0.86
C GLY A 101 14.90 8.40 -2.04
N VAL A 102 14.32 7.23 -1.87
CA VAL A 102 13.46 6.60 -2.88
C VAL A 102 12.09 6.36 -2.25
N ASP A 103 11.36 7.43 -2.05
CA ASP A 103 10.16 7.40 -1.26
C ASP A 103 8.90 7.19 -2.10
N VAL A 104 8.95 6.22 -3.00
CA VAL A 104 7.78 5.89 -3.83
C VAL A 104 7.68 4.39 -4.04
N ILE A 105 6.50 3.86 -3.78
CA ILE A 105 6.12 2.53 -4.25
C ILE A 105 5.21 2.76 -5.45
N ASP A 106 5.58 2.25 -6.60
CA ASP A 106 4.86 2.50 -7.84
C ASP A 106 4.24 1.22 -8.40
N PHE A 107 2.92 1.18 -8.44
CA PHE A 107 2.18 0.21 -9.24
C PHE A 107 2.07 0.76 -10.65
N ILE A 108 2.96 0.36 -11.50
CA ILE A 108 3.06 0.88 -12.87
C ILE A 108 1.97 0.31 -13.78
N SER A 109 1.93 0.79 -15.00
CA SER A 109 0.95 0.36 -16.00
C SER A 109 1.02 -1.13 -16.35
N GLY A 110 2.05 -1.83 -15.92
CA GLY A 110 2.20 -3.28 -16.11
C GLY A 110 1.72 -4.12 -14.94
N ALA A 111 1.19 -3.50 -13.91
CA ALA A 111 0.70 -4.21 -12.74
C ALA A 111 -0.38 -5.23 -13.14
N GLN A 112 -0.46 -6.29 -12.35
CA GLN A 112 -1.41 -7.38 -12.57
C GLN A 112 -2.37 -7.48 -11.40
N LEU A 113 -3.50 -8.13 -11.63
CA LEU A 113 -4.44 -8.45 -10.56
C LEU A 113 -3.72 -9.23 -9.47
N GLY A 114 -3.83 -8.77 -8.25
CA GLY A 114 -3.21 -9.42 -7.10
C GLY A 114 -1.83 -8.89 -6.73
N ASP A 115 -1.24 -8.00 -7.51
CA ASP A 115 -0.03 -7.30 -7.11
C ASP A 115 -0.29 -6.55 -5.82
N PHE A 116 0.61 -6.65 -4.86
CA PHE A 116 0.36 -6.11 -3.53
C PHE A 116 1.60 -5.60 -2.84
N VAL A 117 1.40 -4.70 -1.90
CA VAL A 117 2.40 -4.33 -0.89
C VAL A 117 1.74 -4.27 0.48
N GLU A 118 2.53 -4.58 1.48
CA GLU A 118 2.13 -4.46 2.88
C GLU A 118 3.07 -3.48 3.58
N LEU A 119 2.51 -2.66 4.45
CA LEU A 119 3.25 -1.69 5.23
C LEU A 119 3.04 -1.96 6.71
N PHE A 120 4.12 -1.83 7.47
CA PHE A 120 4.11 -1.86 8.92
C PHE A 120 4.93 -0.69 9.45
N CYS A 121 4.36 0.07 10.36
CA CYS A 121 5.02 1.24 10.96
C CYS A 121 5.55 0.91 12.35
N ASN A 122 6.78 1.31 12.62
CA ASN A 122 7.36 1.19 13.97
C ASN A 122 7.39 2.53 14.72
N GLY A 123 6.70 3.54 14.20
CA GLY A 123 6.69 4.88 14.76
C GLY A 123 7.74 5.82 14.15
N THR A 124 8.67 5.28 13.39
CA THR A 124 9.73 6.04 12.71
C THR A 124 9.75 5.75 11.22
N PHE A 125 9.62 4.49 10.86
CA PHE A 125 9.67 4.01 9.47
C PHE A 125 8.45 3.17 9.14
N PHE A 126 8.08 3.17 7.85
CA PHE A 126 7.17 2.20 7.28
C PHE A 126 7.99 1.11 6.60
N PHE A 127 7.90 -0.10 7.12
CA PHE A 127 8.55 -1.26 6.53
C PHE A 127 7.67 -1.83 5.44
N VAL A 128 8.26 -1.99 4.26
CA VAL A 128 7.57 -2.37 3.03
C VAL A 128 7.92 -3.80 2.67
N SER A 129 6.92 -4.57 2.30
CA SER A 129 7.10 -5.87 1.65
C SER A 129 6.02 -6.08 0.61
N GLY A 130 6.32 -6.80 -0.45
CA GLY A 130 5.32 -7.07 -1.45
C GLY A 130 5.88 -7.67 -2.74
N MET A 131 4.97 -7.90 -3.67
CA MET A 131 5.29 -8.44 -4.99
C MET A 131 4.50 -7.68 -6.04
N ILE A 132 5.19 -7.15 -7.04
CA ILE A 132 4.59 -6.35 -8.11
C ILE A 132 5.11 -6.86 -9.44
N HIS A 133 4.22 -7.06 -10.40
CA HIS A 133 4.62 -7.27 -11.78
C HIS A 133 5.10 -5.96 -12.36
N ASP A 134 6.15 -6.07 -13.14
CA ASP A 134 6.65 -4.98 -13.96
C ASP A 134 6.59 -5.45 -15.41
N SER A 135 5.93 -4.69 -16.23
CA SER A 135 5.77 -5.02 -17.65
C SER A 135 6.94 -4.61 -18.52
N ALA A 136 8.00 -4.17 -17.91
CA ALA A 136 9.14 -3.59 -18.63
C ALA A 136 9.50 -4.31 -19.92
#